data_a04b431e373770722364b21283862ba2
#
_entry.id   a04b431e373770722364b21283862ba2
#
_cell.length_a   1.000
_cell.length_b   1.000
_cell.length_c   1.000
_cell.angle_alpha   90.00
_cell.angle_beta   90.00
_cell.angle_gamma   90.00
#
_symmetry.space_group_name_H-M   'P 1'
#
loop_
_entity.id
_entity.type
_entity.pdbx_description
1 polymer ?
#
loop_
_entity_poly.entity_id
_entity_poly.type
_entity_poly.pdbx_seq_one_letter_code
_entity_poly.pdbx_strand_id
1 'polypeptide(L)'
;MKLTAACAAAALCCAAPLPGQAQDGTFASRSLTPETALTAARAALDSCRKAGYQVAVAVVDRAGLVQVLLRDRFAGAHTLDVASNKAWTAASFRTSTATLAAETQAGRPMSGLRALPRFMAAGGGLVIKGGGQVFGAIAVSGAPGGDADERCAAAGIQAIADAIEF
;
A
#
# COMPACT_ATOMS: atom_id res chain seq x y z
N MET A 1 36.06 18.48 -78.70
CA MET A 1 36.05 18.97 -77.33
C MET A 1 34.62 18.86 -76.83
N LYS A 2 34.29 17.88 -75.93
CA LYS A 2 32.96 17.67 -75.33
C LYS A 2 33.09 17.97 -73.90
N LEU A 3 32.41 19.03 -73.40
CA LEU A 3 32.26 19.37 -71.98
C LEU A 3 31.11 18.54 -71.40
N THR A 4 31.40 17.73 -70.42
CA THR A 4 30.41 17.03 -69.59
C THR A 4 30.17 17.84 -68.33
N ALA A 5 28.94 18.34 -68.18
CA ALA A 5 28.49 19.01 -66.97
C ALA A 5 28.05 17.96 -65.92
N ALA A 6 28.68 17.96 -64.77
CA ALA A 6 28.28 17.13 -63.64
C ALA A 6 27.25 17.92 -62.77
N CYS A 7 26.02 17.41 -62.70
CA CYS A 7 25.00 17.89 -61.74
C CYS A 7 25.25 17.29 -60.36
N ALA A 8 25.60 18.11 -59.39
CA ALA A 8 25.64 17.70 -57.98
C ALA A 8 24.24 17.86 -57.39
N ALA A 9 23.61 16.74 -57.07
CA ALA A 9 22.35 16.72 -56.32
C ALA A 9 22.64 16.87 -54.82
N ALA A 10 22.25 18.01 -54.24
CA ALA A 10 22.30 18.24 -52.83
C ALA A 10 21.08 17.56 -52.13
N ALA A 11 21.34 16.50 -51.38
CA ALA A 11 20.32 15.85 -50.56
C ALA A 11 20.06 16.70 -49.32
N LEU A 12 18.90 17.34 -49.27
CA LEU A 12 18.41 18.08 -48.10
C LEU A 12 17.87 17.06 -47.07
N CYS A 13 18.65 16.70 -46.05
CA CYS A 13 18.17 15.92 -44.93
C CYS A 13 17.19 16.74 -44.10
N CYS A 14 15.89 16.55 -44.27
CA CYS A 14 14.87 17.03 -43.38
C CYS A 14 14.99 16.26 -42.04
N ALA A 15 15.65 16.84 -41.03
CA ALA A 15 15.60 16.35 -39.67
C ALA A 15 14.19 16.64 -39.14
N ALA A 16 13.35 15.60 -39.04
CA ALA A 16 12.07 15.71 -38.36
C ALA A 16 12.33 16.04 -36.87
N PRO A 17 11.65 17.04 -36.29
CA PRO A 17 11.77 17.31 -34.86
C PRO A 17 11.27 16.08 -34.10
N LEU A 18 12.10 15.53 -33.19
CA LEU A 18 11.66 14.54 -32.23
C LEU A 18 10.54 15.15 -31.38
N PRO A 19 9.42 14.45 -31.18
CA PRO A 19 8.39 14.95 -30.28
C PRO A 19 9.02 15.12 -28.91
N GLY A 20 9.11 16.35 -28.45
CA GLY A 20 9.48 16.67 -27.08
C GLY A 20 8.51 15.94 -26.17
N GLN A 21 9.00 15.05 -25.31
CA GLN A 21 8.17 14.45 -24.26
C GLN A 21 7.76 15.61 -23.35
N ALA A 22 6.52 16.04 -23.48
CA ALA A 22 5.92 16.91 -22.48
C ALA A 22 6.04 16.16 -21.13
N GLN A 23 6.73 16.76 -20.16
CA GLN A 23 6.71 16.23 -18.80
C GLN A 23 5.25 16.28 -18.35
N ASP A 24 4.65 15.09 -18.14
CA ASP A 24 3.29 14.99 -17.63
C ASP A 24 3.22 15.71 -16.28
N GLY A 25 2.50 16.82 -16.22
CA GLY A 25 2.20 17.54 -14.98
C GLY A 25 1.26 16.75 -14.04
N THR A 26 0.94 15.50 -14.40
CA THR A 26 0.03 14.61 -13.68
C THR A 26 0.65 13.22 -13.50
N PHE A 27 0.13 12.46 -12.53
CA PHE A 27 0.51 11.06 -12.34
C PHE A 27 -0.72 10.19 -12.10
N ALA A 28 -0.66 8.92 -12.53
CA ALA A 28 -1.66 7.92 -12.21
C ALA A 28 -1.24 7.12 -10.97
N SER A 29 -2.20 6.83 -10.10
CA SER A 29 -2.00 6.00 -8.91
C SER A 29 -3.00 4.84 -8.93
N ARG A 30 -2.51 3.62 -8.74
CA ARG A 30 -3.36 2.44 -8.60
C ARG A 30 -3.75 2.24 -7.14
N SER A 31 -5.00 1.85 -6.91
CA SER A 31 -5.54 1.47 -5.62
C SER A 31 -6.34 0.18 -5.77
N LEU A 32 -6.63 -0.51 -4.68
CA LEU A 32 -7.55 -1.64 -4.71
C LEU A 32 -8.95 -1.15 -5.08
N THR A 33 -9.72 -2.01 -5.78
CA THR A 33 -11.16 -1.80 -5.86
C THR A 33 -11.80 -2.09 -4.50
N PRO A 34 -12.96 -1.50 -4.18
CA PRO A 34 -13.68 -1.80 -2.93
C PRO A 34 -13.96 -3.30 -2.75
N GLU A 35 -14.22 -4.02 -3.82
CA GLU A 35 -14.49 -5.47 -3.81
C GLU A 35 -13.23 -6.25 -3.43
N THR A 36 -12.06 -5.90 -3.99
CA THR A 36 -10.78 -6.53 -3.64
C THR A 36 -10.40 -6.21 -2.20
N ALA A 37 -10.57 -4.96 -1.77
CA ALA A 37 -10.33 -4.55 -0.39
C ALA A 37 -11.25 -5.31 0.59
N LEU A 38 -12.52 -5.50 0.24
CA LEU A 38 -13.47 -6.28 1.04
C LEU A 38 -13.09 -7.76 1.12
N THR A 39 -12.61 -8.34 0.02
CA THR A 39 -12.11 -9.73 -0.01
C THR A 39 -10.96 -9.90 0.96
N ALA A 40 -9.96 -9.01 0.92
CA ALA A 40 -8.84 -9.01 1.86
C ALA A 40 -9.30 -8.86 3.32
N ALA A 41 -10.21 -7.92 3.59
CA ALA A 41 -10.70 -7.68 4.93
C ALA A 41 -11.47 -8.89 5.50
N ARG A 42 -12.30 -9.53 4.70
CA ARG A 42 -13.04 -10.75 5.10
C ARG A 42 -12.10 -11.92 5.39
N ALA A 43 -11.13 -12.16 4.51
CA ALA A 43 -10.16 -13.23 4.70
C ALA A 43 -9.33 -13.04 5.98
N ALA A 44 -8.90 -11.82 6.28
CA ALA A 44 -8.22 -11.49 7.53
C ALA A 44 -9.12 -11.73 8.74
N LEU A 45 -10.38 -11.28 8.69
CA LEU A 45 -11.36 -11.48 9.76
C LEU A 45 -11.61 -12.96 10.02
N ASP A 46 -11.80 -13.75 8.97
CA ASP A 46 -12.05 -15.18 9.04
C ASP A 46 -10.85 -15.96 9.54
N SER A 47 -9.63 -15.54 9.19
CA SER A 47 -8.38 -16.09 9.74
C SER A 47 -8.32 -15.90 11.26
N CYS A 48 -8.62 -14.70 11.75
CA CYS A 48 -8.67 -14.44 13.18
C CYS A 48 -9.78 -15.22 13.89
N ARG A 49 -10.98 -15.35 13.30
CA ARG A 49 -12.08 -16.15 13.83
C ARG A 49 -11.70 -17.61 14.00
N LYS A 50 -11.03 -18.21 12.99
CA LYS A 50 -10.52 -19.59 13.07
C LYS A 50 -9.53 -19.78 14.20
N ALA A 51 -8.77 -18.75 14.55
CA ALA A 51 -7.87 -18.75 15.69
C ALA A 51 -8.57 -18.40 17.03
N GLY A 52 -9.89 -18.19 17.04
CA GLY A 52 -10.67 -17.87 18.23
C GLY A 52 -10.65 -16.39 18.64
N TYR A 53 -10.17 -15.49 17.77
CA TYR A 53 -10.05 -14.06 18.08
C TYR A 53 -11.21 -13.25 17.50
N GLN A 54 -11.62 -12.21 18.23
CA GLN A 54 -12.62 -11.24 17.80
C GLN A 54 -11.94 -9.90 17.56
N VAL A 55 -11.85 -9.49 16.29
CA VAL A 55 -10.99 -8.39 15.85
C VAL A 55 -11.75 -7.36 15.01
N ALA A 56 -11.15 -6.19 14.81
CA ALA A 56 -11.46 -5.30 13.71
C ALA A 56 -10.36 -5.39 12.65
N VAL A 57 -10.77 -5.21 11.39
CA VAL A 57 -9.89 -5.18 10.22
C VAL A 57 -10.15 -3.89 9.45
N ALA A 58 -9.09 -3.16 9.13
CA ALA A 58 -9.13 -1.99 8.27
C ALA A 58 -8.29 -2.22 7.01
N VAL A 59 -8.83 -1.88 5.84
CA VAL A 59 -8.08 -1.76 4.59
C VAL A 59 -8.14 -0.30 4.16
N VAL A 60 -6.96 0.26 3.90
CA VAL A 60 -6.81 1.65 3.44
C VAL A 60 -6.18 1.68 2.05
N ASP A 61 -6.47 2.73 1.30
CA ASP A 61 -5.83 3.00 0.02
C ASP A 61 -4.38 3.49 0.21
N ARG A 62 -3.72 3.82 -0.90
CA ARG A 62 -2.34 4.31 -0.91
C ARG A 62 -2.16 5.64 -0.16
N ALA A 63 -3.21 6.47 -0.06
CA ALA A 63 -3.21 7.72 0.69
C ALA A 63 -3.53 7.52 2.18
N GLY A 64 -3.83 6.30 2.60
CA GLY A 64 -4.20 5.97 3.98
C GLY A 64 -5.67 6.25 4.29
N LEU A 65 -6.52 6.42 3.27
CA LEU A 65 -7.96 6.58 3.44
C LEU A 65 -8.64 5.22 3.55
N VAL A 66 -9.55 5.07 4.50
CA VAL A 66 -10.25 3.80 4.76
C VAL A 66 -11.17 3.47 3.57
N GLN A 67 -10.95 2.30 2.96
CA GLN A 67 -11.84 1.72 1.96
C GLN A 67 -12.81 0.72 2.58
N VAL A 68 -12.33 -0.10 3.52
CA VAL A 68 -13.12 -1.10 4.23
C VAL A 68 -12.74 -1.11 5.70
N LEU A 69 -13.76 -1.15 6.56
CA LEU A 69 -13.60 -1.32 8.01
C LEU A 69 -14.63 -2.34 8.50
N LEU A 70 -14.14 -3.46 9.00
CA LEU A 70 -14.97 -4.53 9.56
C LEU A 70 -14.68 -4.69 11.05
N ARG A 71 -15.72 -4.92 11.85
CA ARG A 71 -15.58 -5.28 13.26
C ARG A 71 -16.35 -6.56 13.55
N ASP A 72 -15.71 -7.51 14.16
CA ASP A 72 -16.40 -8.71 14.63
C ASP A 72 -17.31 -8.37 15.82
N ARG A 73 -18.32 -9.23 16.03
CA ARG A 73 -19.45 -9.00 16.95
C ARG A 73 -19.04 -8.67 18.39
N PHE A 74 -17.94 -9.26 18.86
CA PHE A 74 -17.45 -9.07 20.23
C PHE A 74 -16.11 -8.34 20.31
N ALA A 75 -15.57 -7.85 19.19
CA ALA A 75 -14.38 -7.03 19.21
C ALA A 75 -14.64 -5.71 19.95
N GLY A 76 -13.70 -5.31 20.78
CA GLY A 76 -13.79 -4.07 21.57
C GLY A 76 -13.96 -2.84 20.69
N ALA A 77 -14.66 -1.83 21.15
CA ALA A 77 -14.93 -0.60 20.38
C ALA A 77 -13.64 0.09 19.91
N HIS A 78 -12.59 0.10 20.74
CA HIS A 78 -11.29 0.69 20.43
C HIS A 78 -10.58 0.03 19.23
N THR A 79 -10.92 -1.24 18.90
CA THR A 79 -10.24 -1.97 17.82
C THR A 79 -10.45 -1.34 16.45
N LEU A 80 -11.56 -0.62 16.25
CA LEU A 80 -11.84 0.12 15.00
C LEU A 80 -10.79 1.22 14.76
N ASP A 81 -10.53 2.04 15.77
CA ASP A 81 -9.56 3.12 15.69
C ASP A 81 -8.13 2.59 15.59
N VAL A 82 -7.82 1.56 16.39
CA VAL A 82 -6.49 0.94 16.36
C VAL A 82 -6.20 0.29 15.02
N ALA A 83 -7.12 -0.49 14.44
CA ALA A 83 -6.94 -1.08 13.11
C ALA A 83 -6.78 0.00 12.03
N SER A 84 -7.64 1.03 12.05
CA SER A 84 -7.56 2.15 11.10
C SER A 84 -6.23 2.90 11.20
N ASN A 85 -5.75 3.16 12.41
CA ASN A 85 -4.49 3.86 12.64
C ASN A 85 -3.26 3.00 12.31
N LYS A 86 -3.27 1.68 12.60
CA LYS A 86 -2.24 0.75 12.13
C LYS A 86 -2.17 0.72 10.60
N ALA A 87 -3.33 0.62 9.91
CA ALA A 87 -3.39 0.62 8.45
C ALA A 87 -2.88 1.94 7.86
N TRP A 88 -3.32 3.07 8.39
CA TRP A 88 -2.83 4.40 8.02
C TRP A 88 -1.30 4.51 8.21
N THR A 89 -0.80 4.04 9.33
CA THR A 89 0.64 4.06 9.65
C THR A 89 1.42 3.21 8.65
N ALA A 90 0.98 1.97 8.38
CA ALA A 90 1.65 1.09 7.42
C ALA A 90 1.65 1.68 6.00
N ALA A 91 0.54 2.27 5.54
CA ALA A 91 0.45 2.90 4.22
C ALA A 91 1.34 4.13 4.11
N SER A 92 1.33 5.01 5.12
CA SER A 92 2.08 6.27 5.14
C SER A 92 3.59 6.06 5.16
N PHE A 93 4.06 5.11 5.98
CA PHE A 93 5.48 4.81 6.16
C PHE A 93 5.97 3.69 5.24
N ARG A 94 5.08 3.02 4.50
CA ARG A 94 5.37 1.92 3.55
C ARG A 94 6.14 0.75 4.15
N THR A 95 5.90 0.49 5.42
CA THR A 95 6.52 -0.59 6.20
C THR A 95 5.54 -1.17 7.21
N SER A 96 5.84 -2.33 7.80
CA SER A 96 4.97 -2.92 8.79
C SER A 96 4.96 -2.10 10.09
N THR A 97 3.83 -2.12 10.79
CA THR A 97 3.73 -1.46 12.09
C THR A 97 4.55 -2.16 13.18
N ALA A 98 4.89 -3.45 13.01
CA ALA A 98 5.81 -4.16 13.87
C ALA A 98 7.25 -3.61 13.73
N THR A 99 7.72 -3.39 12.50
CA THR A 99 9.00 -2.72 12.24
C THR A 99 9.04 -1.35 12.88
N LEU A 100 8.01 -0.52 12.66
CA LEU A 100 7.94 0.81 13.25
C LEU A 100 7.89 0.77 14.79
N ALA A 101 7.24 -0.25 15.36
CA ALA A 101 7.23 -0.43 16.82
C ALA A 101 8.65 -0.63 17.37
N ALA A 102 9.51 -1.37 16.67
CA ALA A 102 10.90 -1.58 17.06
C ALA A 102 11.76 -0.32 16.85
N GLU A 103 11.61 0.36 15.71
CA GLU A 103 12.45 1.51 15.32
C GLU A 103 12.12 2.80 16.08
N THR A 104 10.91 2.90 16.62
CA THR A 104 10.45 4.09 17.35
C THR A 104 10.45 3.93 18.88
N GLN A 105 11.13 2.91 19.41
CA GLN A 105 11.31 2.76 20.86
C GLN A 105 12.02 3.99 21.47
N ALA A 106 11.83 4.21 22.76
CA ALA A 106 12.52 5.28 23.48
C ALA A 106 14.03 5.20 23.26
N GLY A 107 14.66 6.32 22.98
CA GLY A 107 16.09 6.40 22.68
C GLY A 107 16.49 6.08 21.22
N ARG A 108 15.54 5.64 20.38
CA ARG A 108 15.79 5.48 18.95
C ARG A 108 15.62 6.83 18.20
N PRO A 109 16.34 7.05 17.07
CA PRO A 109 16.24 8.29 16.30
C PRO A 109 14.82 8.66 15.88
N MET A 110 13.97 7.66 15.59
CA MET A 110 12.60 7.84 15.14
C MET A 110 11.56 7.89 16.27
N SER A 111 11.97 7.91 17.53
CA SER A 111 11.06 7.88 18.69
C SER A 111 10.03 9.02 18.69
N GLY A 112 10.40 10.20 18.16
CA GLY A 112 9.49 11.36 18.03
C GLY A 112 8.25 11.11 17.16
N LEU A 113 8.26 10.12 16.26
CA LEU A 113 7.09 9.78 15.45
C LEU A 113 5.89 9.31 16.27
N ARG A 114 6.12 8.81 17.49
CA ARG A 114 5.04 8.40 18.40
C ARG A 114 4.16 9.58 18.87
N ALA A 115 4.61 10.82 18.67
CA ALA A 115 3.83 12.01 18.95
C ALA A 115 2.82 12.39 17.84
N LEU A 116 2.90 11.77 16.66
CA LEU A 116 1.93 12.01 15.60
C LEU A 116 0.57 11.42 15.96
N PRO A 117 -0.54 12.18 15.81
CA PRO A 117 -1.86 11.79 16.33
C PRO A 117 -2.40 10.43 15.85
N ARG A 118 -2.07 10.01 14.63
CA ARG A 118 -2.56 8.75 14.05
C ARG A 118 -1.51 7.64 14.04
N PHE A 119 -0.28 7.94 14.45
CA PHE A 119 0.81 6.97 14.42
C PHE A 119 0.57 5.85 15.43
N MET A 120 0.48 4.62 14.94
CA MET A 120 0.23 3.44 15.78
C MET A 120 1.39 2.45 15.66
N ALA A 121 2.34 2.53 16.60
CA ALA A 121 3.51 1.66 16.69
C ALA A 121 3.18 0.35 17.42
N ALA A 122 2.32 -0.46 16.84
CA ALA A 122 1.94 -1.78 17.35
C ALA A 122 1.75 -2.74 16.17
N GLY A 123 2.32 -3.94 16.21
CA GLY A 123 2.23 -4.93 15.14
C GLY A 123 0.79 -5.22 14.71
N GLY A 124 0.61 -5.70 13.49
CA GLY A 124 -0.68 -6.03 12.90
C GLY A 124 -1.05 -5.18 11.68
N GLY A 125 -0.26 -4.18 11.30
CA GLY A 125 -0.43 -3.40 10.07
C GLY A 125 0.61 -3.80 9.02
N LEU A 126 0.15 -4.17 7.83
CA LEU A 126 0.96 -4.62 6.70
C LEU A 126 0.66 -3.80 5.44
N VAL A 127 1.69 -3.53 4.66
CA VAL A 127 1.56 -2.87 3.35
C VAL A 127 1.08 -3.88 2.31
N ILE A 128 0.09 -3.53 1.50
CA ILE A 128 -0.37 -4.31 0.35
C ILE A 128 0.46 -3.89 -0.86
N LYS A 129 1.25 -4.84 -1.39
CA LYS A 129 2.15 -4.64 -2.54
C LYS A 129 1.90 -5.73 -3.57
N GLY A 130 2.04 -5.38 -4.85
CA GLY A 130 2.01 -6.32 -5.97
C GLY A 130 2.56 -5.64 -7.22
N GLY A 131 3.17 -6.40 -8.14
CA GLY A 131 3.76 -5.86 -9.37
C GLY A 131 4.73 -4.70 -9.15
N GLY A 132 5.47 -4.69 -8.04
CA GLY A 132 6.41 -3.61 -7.68
C GLY A 132 5.74 -2.31 -7.19
N GLN A 133 4.42 -2.30 -7.00
CA GLN A 133 3.65 -1.12 -6.56
C GLN A 133 3.05 -1.32 -5.17
N VAL A 134 2.76 -0.19 -4.49
CA VAL A 134 2.00 -0.15 -3.25
C VAL A 134 0.56 0.23 -3.59
N PHE A 135 -0.41 -0.59 -3.17
CA PHE A 135 -1.85 -0.36 -3.36
C PHE A 135 -2.52 0.26 -2.14
N GLY A 136 -1.93 0.08 -0.97
CA GLY A 136 -2.46 0.53 0.30
C GLY A 136 -1.91 -0.28 1.46
N ALA A 137 -2.71 -0.48 2.48
CA ALA A 137 -2.36 -1.32 3.64
C ALA A 137 -3.60 -1.98 4.24
N ILE A 138 -3.37 -3.09 4.94
CA ILE A 138 -4.36 -3.76 5.77
C ILE A 138 -3.85 -3.82 7.21
N ALA A 139 -4.74 -3.71 8.17
CA ALA A 139 -4.39 -3.93 9.55
C ALA A 139 -5.50 -4.60 10.35
N VAL A 140 -5.07 -5.32 11.37
CA VAL A 140 -5.94 -6.04 12.31
C VAL A 140 -5.67 -5.54 13.72
N SER A 141 -6.70 -5.52 14.55
CA SER A 141 -6.61 -5.21 15.98
C SER A 141 -7.64 -6.00 16.78
N GLY A 142 -7.20 -6.60 17.88
CA GLY A 142 -8.07 -7.33 18.81
C GLY A 142 -7.59 -8.72 19.18
N ALA A 143 -6.59 -9.28 18.47
CA ALA A 143 -5.95 -10.51 18.90
C ALA A 143 -5.03 -10.25 20.12
N PRO A 144 -4.56 -11.31 20.83
CA PRO A 144 -3.77 -11.16 22.05
C PRO A 144 -2.43 -10.42 21.90
N GLY A 145 -1.96 -10.20 20.67
CA GLY A 145 -0.72 -9.46 20.40
C GLY A 145 -0.58 -9.11 18.93
N GLY A 146 0.35 -8.19 18.64
CA GLY A 146 0.61 -7.70 17.30
C GLY A 146 0.97 -8.80 16.29
N ASP A 147 1.67 -9.84 16.73
CA ASP A 147 2.03 -10.99 15.89
C ASP A 147 0.80 -11.80 15.45
N ALA A 148 -0.20 -11.94 16.33
CA ALA A 148 -1.45 -12.61 16.00
C ALA A 148 -2.28 -11.76 15.02
N ASP A 149 -2.38 -10.45 15.27
CA ASP A 149 -3.01 -9.49 14.36
C ASP A 149 -2.33 -9.54 12.97
N GLU A 150 -1.00 -9.57 12.93
CA GLU A 150 -0.21 -9.58 11.68
C GLU A 150 -0.43 -10.85 10.86
N ARG A 151 -0.53 -12.02 11.52
CA ARG A 151 -0.88 -13.28 10.82
C ARG A 151 -2.25 -13.20 10.15
N CYS A 152 -3.23 -12.61 10.80
CA CYS A 152 -4.55 -12.42 10.21
C CYS A 152 -4.49 -11.43 9.03
N ALA A 153 -3.75 -10.33 9.18
CA ALA A 153 -3.56 -9.35 8.11
C ALA A 153 -2.86 -9.98 6.88
N ALA A 154 -1.84 -10.82 7.12
CA ALA A 154 -1.15 -11.56 6.06
C ALA A 154 -2.07 -12.51 5.29
N ALA A 155 -2.99 -13.21 5.99
CA ALA A 155 -4.00 -14.03 5.34
C ALA A 155 -4.93 -13.21 4.43
N GLY A 156 -5.24 -11.98 4.81
CA GLY A 156 -5.99 -11.03 3.98
C GLY A 156 -5.25 -10.68 2.68
N ILE A 157 -3.96 -10.37 2.78
CA ILE A 157 -3.12 -10.07 1.60
C ILE A 157 -3.03 -11.30 0.69
N GLN A 158 -2.80 -12.47 1.27
CA GLN A 158 -2.70 -13.72 0.50
C GLN A 158 -3.97 -14.02 -0.30
N ALA A 159 -5.15 -13.70 0.23
CA ALA A 159 -6.42 -13.94 -0.43
C ALA A 159 -6.66 -13.09 -1.69
N ILE A 160 -5.87 -12.05 -1.89
CA ILE A 160 -5.96 -11.15 -3.06
C ILE A 160 -4.68 -11.15 -3.91
N ALA A 161 -3.71 -12.03 -3.61
CA ALA A 161 -2.41 -12.04 -4.28
C ALA A 161 -2.55 -12.08 -5.80
N ASP A 162 -3.32 -13.04 -6.33
CA ASP A 162 -3.52 -13.19 -7.78
C ASP A 162 -4.19 -11.97 -8.45
N ALA A 163 -4.97 -11.19 -7.68
CA ALA A 163 -5.66 -10.01 -8.20
C ALA A 163 -4.78 -8.76 -8.29
N ILE A 164 -3.59 -8.78 -7.68
CA ILE A 164 -2.67 -7.63 -7.60
C ILE A 164 -1.29 -7.92 -8.20
N GLU A 165 -1.04 -9.14 -8.68
CA GLU A 165 0.15 -9.49 -9.47
C GLU A 165 -0.17 -9.30 -10.97
N PHE A 166 0.65 -8.50 -11.68
CA PHE A 166 0.54 -8.22 -13.13
C PHE A 166 1.87 -8.48 -13.80
#